data_7ffa1700d0fc8df2b81e2e0bc60aba17
#
_entry.id   7ffa1700d0fc8df2b81e2e0bc60aba17
#
_cell.length_a   1.000
_cell.length_b   1.000
_cell.length_c   1.000
_cell.angle_alpha   90.00
_cell.angle_beta   90.00
_cell.angle_gamma   90.00
#
_symmetry.space_group_name_H-M   'P 1'
#
loop_
_entity.id
_entity.type
_entity.pdbx_description
1 polymer ?
#
loop_
_entity_poly.entity_id
_entity_poly.type
_entity_poly.pdbx_seq_one_letter_code
_entity_poly.pdbx_strand_id
1 'polypeptide(L)'
;AFFSKDIFYDSFFRTLKLAFFVIFFSILLSFPLAYFICFVINKKYRTLALLLLVAPFWTSFTIRAFSWQLILSDKGVITWFINLFINYQIKLNFLYSMKASIFGLSLFGIMLTTLLLFNSMITIDKRLIEANSDLGGNKYTEIKNIIFPLSLPGLIIGSVLTFIIAIGDYAVPTLLGGGFKPVLAQLMLSTIKGTYDLNTAATMALVLVFVIIIACVPLLSLIKQTRFER
;
A
#
# COMPACT_ATOMS: atom_id res chain seq x y z
N ALA A 1 19.09 -19.09 22.21
CA ALA A 1 18.41 -18.37 23.31
C ALA A 1 17.89 -16.96 22.94
N PHE A 2 18.02 -16.50 21.67
CA PHE A 2 17.57 -15.16 21.26
C PHE A 2 16.13 -15.10 20.68
N PHE A 3 15.50 -16.26 20.49
CA PHE A 3 14.12 -16.33 20.01
C PHE A 3 13.23 -16.87 21.13
N SER A 4 12.87 -16.00 22.06
CA SER A 4 11.71 -16.28 22.89
C SER A 4 10.50 -16.35 21.97
N LYS A 5 9.60 -17.31 22.20
CA LYS A 5 8.34 -17.44 21.44
C LYS A 5 7.61 -16.09 21.35
N ASP A 6 7.76 -15.24 22.37
CA ASP A 6 7.17 -13.91 22.47
C ASP A 6 7.61 -12.93 21.37
N ILE A 7 8.93 -12.90 21.00
CA ILE A 7 9.45 -12.01 19.94
C ILE A 7 8.88 -12.39 18.58
N PHE A 8 8.75 -13.69 18.31
CA PHE A 8 8.15 -14.18 17.06
C PHE A 8 6.67 -13.76 16.95
N TYR A 9 5.86 -14.03 18.00
CA TYR A 9 4.46 -13.67 18.01
C TYR A 9 4.26 -12.15 17.89
N ASP A 10 5.03 -11.38 18.62
CA ASP A 10 5.02 -9.93 18.55
C ASP A 10 5.33 -9.41 17.12
N SER A 11 6.37 -9.95 16.49
CA SER A 11 6.75 -9.57 15.12
C SER A 11 5.70 -9.98 14.09
N PHE A 12 5.08 -11.15 14.29
CA PHE A 12 3.99 -11.64 13.47
C PHE A 12 2.76 -10.70 13.51
N PHE A 13 2.27 -10.38 14.69
CA PHE A 13 1.13 -9.47 14.83
C PHE A 13 1.44 -8.05 14.34
N ARG A 14 2.68 -7.59 14.51
CA ARG A 14 3.11 -6.30 13.95
C ARG A 14 3.10 -6.31 12.44
N THR A 15 3.54 -7.40 11.81
CA THR A 15 3.51 -7.55 10.35
C THR A 15 2.09 -7.49 9.83
N LEU A 16 1.15 -8.21 10.46
CA LEU A 16 -0.27 -8.16 10.09
C LEU A 16 -0.88 -6.76 10.28
N LYS A 17 -0.58 -6.13 11.41
CA LYS A 17 -1.03 -4.76 11.69
C LYS A 17 -0.48 -3.76 10.67
N LEU A 18 0.79 -3.86 10.34
CA LEU A 18 1.43 -3.03 9.31
C LEU A 18 0.74 -3.22 7.96
N ALA A 19 0.59 -4.47 7.50
CA ALA A 19 -0.04 -4.79 6.23
C ALA A 19 -1.50 -4.30 6.17
N PHE A 20 -2.26 -4.46 7.25
CA PHE A 20 -3.63 -3.97 7.33
C PHE A 20 -3.73 -2.45 7.14
N PHE A 21 -2.90 -1.67 7.85
CA PHE A 21 -2.92 -0.22 7.71
C PHE A 21 -2.40 0.24 6.35
N VAL A 22 -1.39 -0.44 5.79
CA VAL A 22 -0.89 -0.14 4.45
C VAL A 22 -1.99 -0.32 3.40
N ILE A 23 -2.73 -1.44 3.44
CA ILE A 23 -3.85 -1.70 2.54
C ILE A 23 -4.95 -0.66 2.75
N PHE A 24 -5.32 -0.38 4.00
CA PHE A 24 -6.37 0.58 4.32
C PHE A 24 -6.09 1.96 3.72
N PHE A 25 -4.90 2.50 3.94
CA PHE A 25 -4.51 3.79 3.37
C PHE A 25 -4.35 3.74 1.85
N SER A 26 -3.87 2.61 1.31
CA SER A 26 -3.76 2.44 -0.13
C SER A 26 -5.13 2.44 -0.81
N ILE A 27 -6.12 1.74 -0.30
CA ILE A 27 -7.48 1.73 -0.84
C ILE A 27 -8.12 3.11 -0.72
N LEU A 28 -8.02 3.72 0.46
CA LEU A 28 -8.64 5.01 0.78
C LEU A 28 -8.18 6.12 -0.17
N LEU A 29 -6.90 6.14 -0.54
CA LEU A 29 -6.32 7.18 -1.38
C LEU A 29 -6.31 6.80 -2.86
N SER A 30 -6.18 5.52 -3.20
CA SER A 30 -6.14 5.10 -4.60
C SER A 30 -7.49 5.18 -5.30
N PHE A 31 -8.60 4.96 -4.58
CA PHE A 31 -9.93 5.02 -5.19
C PHE A 31 -10.27 6.43 -5.70
N PRO A 32 -10.19 7.52 -4.89
CA PRO A 32 -10.43 8.86 -5.38
C PRO A 32 -9.42 9.29 -6.46
N LEU A 33 -8.16 8.85 -6.36
CA LEU A 33 -7.13 9.18 -7.34
C LEU A 33 -7.42 8.51 -8.70
N ALA A 34 -7.77 7.22 -8.71
CA ALA A 34 -8.18 6.51 -9.92
C ALA A 34 -9.44 7.10 -10.55
N TYR A 35 -10.45 7.43 -9.72
CA TYR A 35 -11.66 8.12 -10.16
C TYR A 35 -11.34 9.46 -10.83
N PHE A 36 -10.49 10.27 -10.20
CA PHE A 36 -10.07 11.56 -10.73
C PHE A 36 -9.39 11.42 -12.10
N ILE A 37 -8.45 10.48 -12.22
CA ILE A 37 -7.74 10.22 -13.48
C ILE A 37 -8.71 9.71 -14.57
N CYS A 38 -9.66 8.84 -14.20
CA CYS A 38 -10.53 8.19 -15.18
C CYS A 38 -11.69 9.08 -15.65
N PHE A 39 -12.32 9.82 -14.75
CA PHE A 39 -13.57 10.52 -15.04
C PHE A 39 -13.47 12.05 -15.05
N VAL A 40 -12.50 12.64 -14.33
CA VAL A 40 -12.37 14.09 -14.22
C VAL A 40 -11.32 14.65 -15.19
N ILE A 41 -10.17 13.99 -15.31
CA ILE A 41 -9.10 14.45 -16.21
C ILE A 41 -9.50 14.27 -17.68
N ASN A 42 -9.25 15.29 -18.50
CA ASN A 42 -9.41 15.21 -19.94
C ASN A 42 -8.61 14.06 -20.54
N LYS A 43 -9.19 13.34 -21.52
CA LYS A 43 -8.54 12.18 -22.18
C LYS A 43 -7.11 12.48 -22.64
N LYS A 44 -6.85 13.71 -23.11
CA LYS A 44 -5.51 14.16 -23.55
C LYS A 44 -4.45 14.08 -22.45
N TYR A 45 -4.81 14.34 -21.21
CA TYR A 45 -3.87 14.41 -20.08
C TYR A 45 -3.83 13.13 -19.22
N ARG A 46 -4.71 12.14 -19.49
CA ARG A 46 -4.74 10.87 -18.74
C ARG A 46 -3.44 10.11 -18.81
N THR A 47 -2.86 10.01 -20.00
CA THR A 47 -1.58 9.33 -20.20
C THR A 47 -0.47 10.00 -19.41
N LEU A 48 -0.44 11.35 -19.40
CA LEU A 48 0.53 12.10 -18.61
C LEU A 48 0.32 11.86 -17.10
N ALA A 49 -0.92 11.86 -16.63
CA ALA A 49 -1.23 11.59 -15.22
C ALA A 49 -0.79 10.17 -14.80
N LEU A 50 -1.01 9.17 -15.66
CA LEU A 50 -0.53 7.79 -15.43
C LEU A 50 0.99 7.69 -15.46
N LEU A 51 1.66 8.37 -16.39
CA LEU A 51 3.11 8.41 -16.45
C LEU A 51 3.69 9.03 -15.17
N LEU A 52 3.13 10.13 -14.69
CA LEU A 52 3.54 10.76 -13.43
C LEU A 52 3.28 9.85 -12.23
N LEU A 53 2.17 9.10 -12.22
CA LEU A 53 1.88 8.12 -11.19
C LEU A 53 2.91 6.98 -11.18
N VAL A 54 3.30 6.49 -12.35
CA VAL A 54 4.21 5.34 -12.51
C VAL A 54 5.68 5.74 -12.47
N ALA A 55 6.02 7.00 -12.77
CA ALA A 55 7.40 7.48 -12.81
C ALA A 55 8.26 7.10 -11.58
N PRO A 56 7.75 7.15 -10.33
CA PRO A 56 8.50 6.69 -9.18
C PRO A 56 8.86 5.20 -9.18
N PHE A 57 8.18 4.34 -9.96
CA PHE A 57 8.55 2.92 -10.09
C PHE A 57 9.89 2.71 -10.81
N TRP A 58 10.31 3.64 -11.63
CA TRP A 58 11.60 3.55 -12.33
C TRP A 58 12.80 3.79 -11.42
N THR A 59 12.55 4.34 -10.22
CA THR A 59 13.59 4.44 -9.19
C THR A 59 13.64 3.18 -8.34
N SER A 60 14.84 2.79 -7.90
CA SER A 60 14.99 1.66 -6.97
C SER A 60 14.16 1.88 -5.72
N PHE A 61 13.49 0.80 -5.27
CA PHE A 61 12.69 0.82 -4.05
C PHE A 61 13.51 1.24 -2.82
N THR A 62 14.74 0.75 -2.72
CA THR A 62 15.66 1.09 -1.63
C THR A 62 16.08 2.56 -1.66
N ILE A 63 16.42 3.10 -2.85
CA ILE A 63 16.78 4.52 -3.00
C ILE A 63 15.60 5.41 -2.56
N ARG A 64 14.39 5.04 -2.92
CA ARG A 64 13.17 5.75 -2.52
C ARG A 64 12.95 5.71 -1.02
N ALA A 65 13.18 4.57 -0.36
CA ALA A 65 13.09 4.46 1.10
C ALA A 65 14.13 5.35 1.80
N PHE A 66 15.36 5.41 1.30
CA PHE A 66 16.38 6.35 1.78
C PHE A 66 15.99 7.82 1.58
N SER A 67 15.41 8.15 0.41
CA SER A 67 14.93 9.51 0.14
C SER A 67 13.87 9.94 1.14
N TRP A 68 12.91 9.04 1.45
CA TRP A 68 11.90 9.31 2.48
C TRP A 68 12.50 9.45 3.87
N GLN A 69 13.53 8.66 4.21
CA GLN A 69 14.25 8.81 5.48
C GLN A 69 14.87 10.21 5.61
N LEU A 70 15.48 10.74 4.55
CA LEU A 70 16.04 12.09 4.54
C LEU A 70 14.96 13.17 4.64
N ILE A 71 13.86 13.01 3.87
CA ILE A 71 12.75 13.99 3.83
C ILE A 71 12.02 14.07 5.17
N LEU A 72 11.81 12.93 5.84
CA LEU A 72 11.08 12.81 7.11
C LEU A 72 11.96 13.00 8.35
N SER A 73 13.27 13.20 8.18
CA SER A 73 14.18 13.41 9.32
C SER A 73 13.89 14.71 10.06
N ASP A 74 14.35 14.79 11.32
CA ASP A 74 14.19 16.00 12.16
C ASP A 74 14.83 17.25 11.54
N LYS A 75 15.81 17.06 10.66
CA LYS A 75 16.46 18.13 9.86
C LYS A 75 16.06 18.06 8.38
N GLY A 76 15.02 17.30 8.06
CA GLY A 76 14.58 17.08 6.69
C GLY A 76 13.76 18.22 6.11
N VAL A 77 13.48 18.10 4.81
CA VAL A 77 12.76 19.12 4.04
C VAL A 77 11.37 19.43 4.63
N ILE A 78 10.65 18.40 5.09
CA ILE A 78 9.32 18.60 5.70
C ILE A 78 9.44 19.38 7.01
N THR A 79 10.37 19.02 7.88
CA THR A 79 10.58 19.71 9.16
C THR A 79 11.04 21.15 8.93
N TRP A 80 11.93 21.36 7.97
CA TRP A 80 12.36 22.71 7.58
C TRP A 80 11.17 23.54 7.07
N PHE A 81 10.34 22.98 6.19
CA PHE A 81 9.18 23.68 5.64
C PHE A 81 8.15 24.03 6.73
N ILE A 82 7.84 23.11 7.64
CA ILE A 82 6.93 23.36 8.76
C ILE A 82 7.48 24.46 9.68
N ASN A 83 8.77 24.41 10.01
CA ASN A 83 9.39 25.41 10.88
C ASN A 83 9.50 26.81 10.23
N LEU A 84 9.39 26.90 8.90
CA LEU A 84 9.33 28.19 8.20
C LEU A 84 8.00 28.92 8.47
N PHE A 85 6.91 28.19 8.66
CA PHE A 85 5.58 28.75 8.92
C PHE A 85 5.22 28.86 10.40
N ILE A 86 5.88 28.07 11.23
CA ILE A 86 5.60 28.01 12.68
C ILE A 86 6.85 28.50 13.40
N ASN A 87 6.74 29.62 14.13
CA ASN A 87 7.85 30.23 14.91
C ASN A 87 8.38 29.34 16.05
N TYR A 88 8.15 28.03 16.00
CA TYR A 88 8.63 27.04 16.97
C TYR A 88 9.44 25.96 16.25
N GLN A 89 10.54 25.51 16.83
CA GLN A 89 11.31 24.37 16.33
C GLN A 89 10.58 23.07 16.68
N ILE A 90 9.71 22.62 15.80
CA ILE A 90 9.01 21.35 15.94
C ILE A 90 9.95 20.24 15.45
N LYS A 91 10.17 19.21 16.29
CA LYS A 91 10.77 17.94 15.90
C LYS A 91 9.63 16.97 15.59
N LEU A 92 9.59 16.46 14.38
CA LEU A 92 8.50 15.59 13.93
C LEU A 92 8.46 14.24 14.66
N ASN A 93 9.58 13.73 15.19
CA ASN A 93 9.72 12.41 15.83
C ASN A 93 8.94 11.29 15.08
N PHE A 94 8.85 11.42 13.75
CA PHE A 94 8.05 10.53 12.91
C PHE A 94 8.86 9.32 12.46
N LEU A 95 10.16 9.52 12.18
CA LEU A 95 11.08 8.44 11.82
C LEU A 95 11.21 7.41 12.93
N TYR A 96 11.70 6.24 12.56
CA TYR A 96 11.94 5.10 13.44
C TYR A 96 10.68 4.65 14.18
N SER A 97 9.54 4.80 13.52
CA SER A 97 8.23 4.41 14.03
C SER A 97 7.48 3.51 13.04
N MET A 98 6.53 2.74 13.55
CA MET A 98 5.62 1.95 12.71
C MET A 98 4.82 2.83 11.75
N LYS A 99 4.50 4.07 12.15
CA LYS A 99 3.77 5.05 11.32
C LYS A 99 4.59 5.43 10.07
N ALA A 100 5.90 5.62 10.22
CA ALA A 100 6.78 5.92 9.10
C ALA A 100 6.88 4.75 8.12
N SER A 101 6.94 3.51 8.62
CA SER A 101 6.91 2.31 7.78
C SER A 101 5.59 2.17 7.01
N ILE A 102 4.45 2.40 7.70
CA ILE A 102 3.13 2.40 7.07
C ILE A 102 3.07 3.46 5.96
N PHE A 103 3.54 4.68 6.23
CA PHE A 103 3.57 5.76 5.25
C PHE A 103 4.38 5.38 4.01
N GLY A 104 5.63 4.92 4.18
CA GLY A 104 6.51 4.57 3.06
C GLY A 104 5.96 3.44 2.19
N LEU A 105 5.39 2.39 2.79
CA LEU A 105 4.77 1.28 2.07
C LEU A 105 3.43 1.68 1.43
N SER A 106 2.63 2.52 2.10
CA SER A 106 1.35 2.98 1.55
C SER A 106 1.52 3.78 0.28
N LEU A 107 2.55 4.60 0.17
CA LEU A 107 2.83 5.35 -1.07
C LEU A 107 3.02 4.41 -2.26
N PHE A 108 3.73 3.31 -2.08
CA PHE A 108 3.87 2.28 -3.11
C PHE A 108 2.54 1.59 -3.40
N GLY A 109 1.82 1.20 -2.35
CA GLY A 109 0.50 0.58 -2.47
C GLY A 109 -0.52 1.46 -3.18
N ILE A 110 -0.54 2.78 -2.91
CA ILE A 110 -1.40 3.75 -3.58
C ILE A 110 -1.14 3.75 -5.09
N MET A 111 0.13 3.83 -5.50
CA MET A 111 0.49 3.86 -6.92
C MET A 111 0.05 2.59 -7.63
N LEU A 112 0.35 1.41 -7.06
CA LEU A 112 0.01 0.11 -7.62
C LEU A 112 -1.51 -0.10 -7.70
N THR A 113 -2.21 0.17 -6.59
CA THR A 113 -3.67 0.00 -6.52
C THR A 113 -4.39 0.99 -7.43
N THR A 114 -3.91 2.24 -7.54
CA THR A 114 -4.49 3.24 -8.46
C THR A 114 -4.39 2.79 -9.91
N LEU A 115 -3.26 2.22 -10.33
CA LEU A 115 -3.08 1.72 -11.69
C LEU A 115 -4.07 0.60 -12.02
N LEU A 116 -4.26 -0.34 -11.11
CA LEU A 116 -5.17 -1.47 -11.27
C LEU A 116 -6.65 -1.05 -11.22
N LEU A 117 -6.98 -0.11 -10.34
CA LEU A 117 -8.30 0.51 -10.29
C LEU A 117 -8.60 1.27 -11.57
N PHE A 118 -7.66 2.06 -12.07
CA PHE A 118 -7.81 2.77 -13.33
C PHE A 118 -8.11 1.81 -14.49
N ASN A 119 -7.37 0.68 -14.58
CA ASN A 119 -7.63 -0.34 -15.60
C ASN A 119 -9.04 -0.94 -15.51
N SER A 120 -9.58 -1.12 -14.31
CA SER A 120 -10.97 -1.58 -14.14
C SER A 120 -11.98 -0.48 -14.45
N MET A 121 -11.71 0.76 -14.04
CA MET A 121 -12.63 1.89 -14.23
C MET A 121 -12.74 2.33 -15.70
N ILE A 122 -11.65 2.27 -16.46
CA ILE A 122 -11.65 2.72 -17.87
C ILE A 122 -12.48 1.82 -18.77
N THR A 123 -12.74 0.59 -18.37
CA THR A 123 -13.58 -0.38 -19.11
C THR A 123 -15.08 -0.21 -18.82
N ILE A 124 -15.46 0.67 -17.89
CA ILE A 124 -16.88 0.92 -17.58
C ILE A 124 -17.54 1.66 -18.74
N ASP A 125 -18.64 1.08 -19.24
CA ASP A 125 -19.41 1.70 -20.32
C ASP A 125 -20.06 3.02 -19.82
N LYS A 126 -19.82 4.09 -20.55
CA LYS A 126 -20.40 5.41 -20.24
C LYS A 126 -21.92 5.43 -20.30
N ARG A 127 -22.54 4.54 -21.10
CA ARG A 127 -23.99 4.39 -21.18
C ARG A 127 -24.62 4.07 -19.83
N LEU A 128 -23.92 3.33 -18.96
CA LEU A 128 -24.39 3.05 -17.58
C LEU A 128 -24.46 4.32 -16.74
N ILE A 129 -23.49 5.21 -16.94
CA ILE A 129 -23.41 6.51 -16.22
C ILE A 129 -24.53 7.45 -16.74
N GLU A 130 -24.74 7.48 -18.07
CA GLU A 130 -25.80 8.27 -18.70
C GLU A 130 -27.18 7.77 -18.26
N ALA A 131 -27.42 6.46 -18.27
CA ALA A 131 -28.67 5.87 -17.80
C ALA A 131 -28.96 6.18 -16.32
N ASN A 132 -27.95 6.22 -15.45
CA ASN A 132 -28.15 6.66 -14.07
C ASN A 132 -28.60 8.12 -13.99
N SER A 133 -28.06 8.97 -14.83
CA SER A 133 -28.46 10.38 -14.90
C SER A 133 -29.90 10.55 -15.42
N ASP A 134 -30.28 9.79 -16.44
CA ASP A 134 -31.65 9.80 -17.03
C ASP A 134 -32.70 9.32 -16.00
N LEU A 135 -32.32 8.40 -15.10
CA LEU A 135 -33.16 7.94 -14.00
C LEU A 135 -33.16 8.90 -12.77
N GLY A 136 -32.57 10.10 -12.89
CA GLY A 136 -32.49 11.08 -11.81
C GLY A 136 -31.43 10.76 -10.75
N GLY A 137 -30.49 9.84 -11.03
CA GLY A 137 -29.40 9.51 -10.14
C GLY A 137 -28.38 10.65 -10.00
N ASN A 138 -27.83 10.81 -8.82
CA ASN A 138 -26.79 11.78 -8.54
C ASN A 138 -25.38 11.13 -8.56
N LYS A 139 -24.33 11.94 -8.35
CA LYS A 139 -22.93 11.47 -8.30
C LYS A 139 -22.68 10.40 -7.23
N TYR A 140 -23.37 10.43 -6.12
CA TYR A 140 -23.26 9.43 -5.08
C TYR A 140 -23.82 8.06 -5.54
N THR A 141 -25.00 8.05 -6.17
CA THR A 141 -25.61 6.83 -6.75
C THR A 141 -24.75 6.27 -7.89
N GLU A 142 -24.18 7.11 -8.74
CA GLU A 142 -23.22 6.74 -9.78
C GLU A 142 -22.02 5.99 -9.20
N ILE A 143 -21.37 6.58 -8.19
CA ILE A 143 -20.20 5.96 -7.57
C ILE A 143 -20.56 4.67 -6.85
N LYS A 144 -21.62 4.67 -6.03
CA LYS A 144 -22.00 3.54 -5.18
C LYS A 144 -22.53 2.34 -5.98
N ASN A 145 -23.36 2.59 -6.99
CA ASN A 145 -24.13 1.54 -7.67
C ASN A 145 -23.45 1.07 -8.97
N ILE A 146 -22.59 1.91 -9.58
CA ILE A 146 -21.97 1.60 -10.87
C ILE A 146 -20.45 1.50 -10.73
N ILE A 147 -19.81 2.61 -10.37
CA ILE A 147 -18.34 2.68 -10.44
C ILE A 147 -17.69 1.78 -9.40
N PHE A 148 -18.13 1.82 -8.14
CA PHE A 148 -17.54 1.01 -7.07
C PHE A 148 -17.66 -0.49 -7.34
N PRO A 149 -18.86 -1.07 -7.61
CA PRO A 149 -18.97 -2.50 -7.86
C PRO A 149 -18.24 -2.96 -9.12
N LEU A 150 -18.24 -2.15 -10.19
CA LEU A 150 -17.55 -2.48 -11.42
C LEU A 150 -16.02 -2.36 -11.32
N SER A 151 -15.51 -1.55 -10.39
CA SER A 151 -14.08 -1.40 -10.11
C SER A 151 -13.54 -2.39 -9.07
N LEU A 152 -14.41 -3.15 -8.38
CA LEU A 152 -14.01 -4.13 -7.36
C LEU A 152 -12.90 -5.10 -7.81
N PRO A 153 -12.91 -5.66 -9.03
CA PRO A 153 -11.84 -6.54 -9.45
C PRO A 153 -10.46 -5.88 -9.41
N GLY A 154 -10.34 -4.64 -9.87
CA GLY A 154 -9.10 -3.86 -9.80
C GLY A 154 -8.69 -3.54 -8.38
N LEU A 155 -9.66 -3.19 -7.52
CA LEU A 155 -9.41 -2.92 -6.11
C LEU A 155 -8.93 -4.16 -5.37
N ILE A 156 -9.54 -5.32 -5.60
CA ILE A 156 -9.15 -6.58 -4.94
C ILE A 156 -7.73 -6.97 -5.39
N ILE A 157 -7.44 -6.96 -6.70
CA ILE A 157 -6.10 -7.32 -7.19
C ILE A 157 -5.05 -6.34 -6.64
N GLY A 158 -5.34 -5.04 -6.65
CA GLY A 158 -4.45 -4.02 -6.10
C GLY A 158 -4.18 -4.22 -4.61
N SER A 159 -5.20 -4.54 -3.84
CA SER A 159 -5.09 -4.82 -2.41
C SER A 159 -4.26 -6.08 -2.13
N VAL A 160 -4.49 -7.16 -2.90
CA VAL A 160 -3.72 -8.42 -2.78
C VAL A 160 -2.25 -8.18 -3.06
N LEU A 161 -1.91 -7.50 -4.14
CA LEU A 161 -0.51 -7.21 -4.47
C LEU A 161 0.14 -6.28 -3.44
N THR A 162 -0.58 -5.27 -2.97
CA THR A 162 -0.11 -4.38 -1.88
C THR A 162 0.12 -5.16 -0.59
N PHE A 163 -0.75 -6.13 -0.26
CA PHE A 163 -0.60 -7.01 0.90
C PHE A 163 0.65 -7.87 0.82
N ILE A 164 0.88 -8.51 -0.33
CA ILE A 164 2.07 -9.35 -0.55
C ILE A 164 3.35 -8.54 -0.36
N ILE A 165 3.40 -7.33 -0.93
CA ILE A 165 4.55 -6.44 -0.81
C ILE A 165 4.73 -5.98 0.64
N ALA A 166 3.65 -5.57 1.32
CA ALA A 166 3.72 -5.07 2.68
C ALA A 166 4.18 -6.13 3.70
N ILE A 167 3.81 -7.39 3.50
CA ILE A 167 4.25 -8.50 4.36
C ILE A 167 5.71 -8.89 4.09
N GLY A 168 6.11 -8.91 2.81
CA GLY A 168 7.44 -9.38 2.41
C GLY A 168 8.54 -8.33 2.53
N ASP A 169 8.19 -7.05 2.70
CA ASP A 169 9.19 -5.99 2.72
C ASP A 169 9.90 -5.89 4.07
N TYR A 170 11.22 -5.88 4.01
CA TYR A 170 12.09 -5.61 5.16
C TYR A 170 12.78 -4.24 5.06
N ALA A 171 12.92 -3.69 3.84
CA ALA A 171 13.75 -2.51 3.60
C ALA A 171 13.12 -1.23 4.19
N VAL A 172 11.85 -0.96 3.89
CA VAL A 172 11.15 0.21 4.43
C VAL A 172 11.00 0.13 5.94
N PRO A 173 10.56 -0.99 6.56
CA PRO A 173 10.55 -1.11 8.01
C PRO A 173 11.93 -0.92 8.64
N THR A 174 13.02 -1.34 7.99
CA THR A 174 14.38 -1.14 8.52
C THR A 174 14.80 0.32 8.47
N LEU A 175 14.58 0.98 7.33
CA LEU A 175 15.03 2.35 7.11
C LEU A 175 14.15 3.39 7.81
N LEU A 176 12.84 3.22 7.74
CA LEU A 176 11.87 4.16 8.30
C LEU A 176 11.36 3.75 9.68
N GLY A 177 11.27 2.46 9.96
CA GLY A 177 10.77 1.90 11.23
C GLY A 177 11.80 1.74 12.31
N GLY A 178 13.12 1.78 11.98
CA GLY A 178 14.22 1.83 12.93
C GLY A 178 14.60 0.50 13.61
N GLY A 179 13.97 -0.61 13.30
CA GLY A 179 14.42 -1.94 13.75
C GLY A 179 14.21 -2.31 15.22
N PHE A 180 13.87 -1.37 16.11
CA PHE A 180 13.64 -1.63 17.54
C PHE A 180 12.47 -2.60 17.81
N LYS A 181 11.51 -2.62 16.93
CA LYS A 181 10.34 -3.49 16.99
C LYS A 181 10.16 -4.14 15.62
N PRO A 182 10.94 -5.20 15.31
CA PRO A 182 11.01 -5.73 13.95
C PRO A 182 9.68 -6.34 13.51
N VAL A 183 9.40 -6.23 12.22
CA VAL A 183 8.42 -7.07 11.53
C VAL A 183 9.05 -8.41 11.17
N LEU A 184 8.24 -9.41 10.82
CA LEU A 184 8.72 -10.78 10.63
C LEU A 184 9.80 -10.90 9.52
N ALA A 185 9.66 -10.13 8.44
CA ALA A 185 10.67 -10.08 7.37
C ALA A 185 12.03 -9.51 7.85
N GLN A 186 12.01 -8.49 8.73
CA GLN A 186 13.23 -7.97 9.37
C GLN A 186 13.84 -8.99 10.33
N LEU A 187 13.00 -9.65 11.13
CA LEU A 187 13.44 -10.67 12.07
C LEU A 187 14.11 -11.83 11.34
N MET A 188 13.54 -12.29 10.23
CA MET A 188 14.13 -13.31 9.36
C MET A 188 15.53 -12.88 8.86
N LEU A 189 15.65 -11.65 8.35
CA LEU A 189 16.92 -11.14 7.86
C LEU A 189 17.98 -11.01 8.98
N SER A 190 17.58 -10.56 10.17
CA SER A 190 18.47 -10.47 11.35
C SER A 190 18.93 -11.86 11.83
N THR A 191 18.08 -12.88 11.74
CA THR A 191 18.43 -14.26 12.06
C THR A 191 19.48 -14.79 11.09
N ILE A 192 19.30 -14.57 9.78
CA ILE A 192 20.27 -14.99 8.77
C ILE A 192 21.63 -14.30 8.98
N LYS A 193 21.62 -12.97 9.19
CA LYS A 193 22.86 -12.18 9.30
C LYS A 193 23.56 -12.28 10.64
N GLY A 194 22.80 -12.51 11.73
CA GLY A 194 23.34 -12.50 13.09
C GLY A 194 23.73 -13.87 13.61
N THR A 195 22.86 -14.87 13.46
CA THR A 195 23.07 -16.21 14.04
C THR A 195 23.35 -17.28 12.99
N TYR A 196 23.26 -16.97 11.70
CA TYR A 196 23.36 -17.92 10.58
C TYR A 196 22.38 -19.10 10.69
N ASP A 197 21.29 -18.93 11.45
CA ASP A 197 20.28 -19.99 11.64
C ASP A 197 19.28 -19.98 10.46
N LEU A 198 19.66 -20.72 9.41
CA LEU A 198 18.86 -20.86 8.21
C LEU A 198 17.56 -21.64 8.47
N ASN A 199 17.55 -22.57 9.42
CA ASN A 199 16.36 -23.38 9.71
C ASN A 199 15.24 -22.53 10.33
N THR A 200 15.59 -21.68 11.30
CA THR A 200 14.63 -20.74 11.91
C THR A 200 14.16 -19.71 10.90
N ALA A 201 15.07 -19.17 10.07
CA ALA A 201 14.70 -18.21 9.01
C ALA A 201 13.77 -18.85 7.97
N ALA A 202 14.03 -20.09 7.54
CA ALA A 202 13.16 -20.82 6.62
C ALA A 202 11.76 -21.08 7.21
N THR A 203 11.68 -21.40 8.51
CA THR A 203 10.39 -21.56 9.18
C THR A 203 9.58 -20.25 9.18
N MET A 204 10.22 -19.12 9.46
CA MET A 204 9.57 -17.80 9.38
C MET A 204 9.09 -17.48 7.96
N ALA A 205 9.89 -17.79 6.93
CA ALA A 205 9.50 -17.62 5.54
C ALA A 205 8.27 -18.46 5.18
N LEU A 206 8.22 -19.74 5.62
CA LEU A 206 7.05 -20.61 5.40
C LEU A 206 5.79 -20.05 6.05
N VAL A 207 5.89 -19.50 7.27
CA VAL A 207 4.76 -18.84 7.94
C VAL A 207 4.27 -17.65 7.13
N LEU A 208 5.16 -16.79 6.60
CA LEU A 208 4.77 -15.66 5.76
C LEU A 208 4.05 -16.14 4.48
N VAL A 209 4.59 -17.14 3.79
CA VAL A 209 3.96 -17.72 2.60
C VAL A 209 2.58 -18.27 2.92
N PHE A 210 2.42 -18.97 4.02
CA PHE A 210 1.15 -19.53 4.46
C PHE A 210 0.10 -18.43 4.74
N VAL A 211 0.50 -17.36 5.42
CA VAL A 211 -0.37 -16.18 5.65
C VAL A 211 -0.80 -15.54 4.33
N ILE A 212 0.13 -15.38 3.38
CA ILE A 212 -0.17 -14.84 2.07
C ILE A 212 -1.21 -15.71 1.35
N ILE A 213 -1.02 -17.03 1.33
CA ILE A 213 -1.96 -17.96 0.69
C ILE A 213 -3.35 -17.85 1.33
N ILE A 214 -3.43 -17.92 2.66
CA ILE A 214 -4.71 -17.83 3.39
C ILE A 214 -5.44 -16.50 3.11
N ALA A 215 -4.71 -15.39 3.04
CA ALA A 215 -5.32 -14.09 2.78
C ALA A 215 -5.70 -13.88 1.30
N CYS A 216 -4.87 -14.36 0.37
CA CYS A 216 -5.05 -14.09 -1.05
C CYS A 216 -6.09 -15.02 -1.73
N VAL A 217 -6.13 -16.30 -1.36
CA VAL A 217 -7.04 -17.27 -2.00
C VAL A 217 -8.52 -16.87 -1.90
N PRO A 218 -9.07 -16.52 -0.72
CA PRO A 218 -10.46 -16.09 -0.62
C PRO A 218 -10.74 -14.77 -1.38
N LEU A 219 -9.80 -13.82 -1.36
CA LEU A 219 -9.96 -12.56 -2.07
C LEU A 219 -10.01 -12.76 -3.59
N LEU A 220 -9.16 -13.65 -4.12
CA LEU A 220 -9.17 -13.98 -5.55
C LEU A 220 -10.40 -14.78 -5.95
N SER A 221 -10.97 -15.61 -5.08
CA SER A 221 -12.21 -16.34 -5.35
C SER A 221 -13.42 -15.40 -5.52
N LEU A 222 -13.46 -14.28 -4.78
CA LEU A 222 -14.48 -13.24 -4.93
C LEU A 222 -14.48 -12.62 -6.34
N ILE A 223 -13.29 -12.46 -6.96
CA ILE A 223 -13.19 -11.95 -8.34
C ILE A 223 -13.87 -12.90 -9.34
N LYS A 224 -13.73 -14.21 -9.11
CA LYS A 224 -14.33 -15.20 -9.98
C LYS A 224 -15.86 -15.12 -9.93
N GLN A 225 -16.44 -14.92 -8.76
CA GLN A 225 -17.89 -14.76 -8.59
C GLN A 225 -18.41 -13.50 -9.29
N THR A 226 -17.76 -12.36 -9.13
CA THR A 226 -18.17 -11.10 -9.77
C THR A 226 -18.04 -11.10 -11.31
N ARG A 227 -17.29 -12.06 -11.88
CA ARG A 227 -17.16 -12.23 -13.33
C ARG A 227 -18.27 -13.12 -13.94
N PHE A 228 -18.85 -14.03 -13.16
CA PHE A 228 -19.91 -14.91 -13.64
C PHE A 228 -21.31 -14.29 -13.57
N GLU A 229 -21.48 -13.19 -12.83
CA GLU A 229 -22.74 -12.44 -12.74
C GLU A 229 -22.87 -11.32 -13.80
N ARG A 230 -21.94 -11.25 -14.74
CA ARG A 230 -21.95 -10.38 -15.93
C ARG A 230 -22.22 -11.15 -17.19
#